data_2bbb76b805238a79125df9d211bfbb3f
#
_entry.id   2bbb76b805238a79125df9d211bfbb3f
#
_cell.length_a   1.000
_cell.length_b   1.000
_cell.length_c   1.000
_cell.angle_alpha   90.00
_cell.angle_beta   90.00
_cell.angle_gamma   90.00
#
_symmetry.space_group_name_H-M   'P 1'
#
loop_
_entity.id
_entity.type
_entity.pdbx_description
1 polymer ?
#
loop_
_entity_poly.entity_id
_entity_poly.type
_entity_poly.pdbx_seq_one_letter_code
_entity_poly.pdbx_strand_id
1 'polypeptide(L)'
;MKRVLLLVCAAALGSTSLSYGFDQEEKETIRRNFPATVRLEVDDVHGFVHVTGYSGTEIQMVAEKTIRAESQERLDAAKREVKLDTTQSGDTLTFYVDGPFRCHCDDGRFGVHEHSHPGYRVIYDFELKVPTGMSAELSTVNGGKIELRGTTGDFDLSNVNSSIEVEEVSGAGKVQTVNGGVKVVFAGNPRKNCTFKTVNGGIEASFRPNLSADVHLKTFNGSAYTDFDATALPVTASAERRDGKFIYRSNRSSAFRIGNPR
;
A
#
# COMPACT_ATOMS: atom_id res chain seq x y z
N MET A 1 -39.01 60.50 -24.08
CA MET A 1 -37.75 59.79 -24.14
C MET A 1 -38.08 58.31 -24.13
N LYS A 2 -38.01 57.68 -25.29
CA LYS A 2 -38.34 56.23 -25.47
C LYS A 2 -37.03 55.44 -25.44
N ARG A 3 -36.92 54.47 -24.54
CA ARG A 3 -35.80 53.48 -24.48
C ARG A 3 -36.23 52.24 -25.22
N VAL A 4 -35.42 51.80 -26.19
CA VAL A 4 -35.53 50.53 -26.91
C VAL A 4 -34.66 49.57 -26.20
N LEU A 5 -35.24 48.46 -25.72
CA LEU A 5 -34.54 47.31 -25.11
C LEU A 5 -34.31 46.29 -26.22
N LEU A 6 -33.03 46.05 -26.57
CA LEU A 6 -32.64 44.99 -27.50
C LEU A 6 -32.40 43.72 -26.71
N LEU A 7 -33.23 42.72 -26.93
CA LEU A 7 -33.03 41.35 -26.36
C LEU A 7 -32.13 40.58 -27.33
N VAL A 8 -30.91 40.28 -26.90
CA VAL A 8 -30.01 39.37 -27.62
C VAL A 8 -30.22 37.95 -27.05
N CYS A 9 -30.89 37.12 -27.84
CA CYS A 9 -30.94 35.67 -27.57
C CYS A 9 -29.61 35.05 -28.00
N ALA A 10 -28.76 34.72 -27.02
CA ALA A 10 -27.61 33.86 -27.26
C ALA A 10 -28.08 32.41 -27.22
N ALA A 11 -28.14 31.77 -28.39
CA ALA A 11 -28.33 30.34 -28.50
C ALA A 11 -27.02 29.65 -28.05
N ALA A 12 -27.00 29.05 -26.86
CA ALA A 12 -25.94 28.17 -26.40
C ALA A 12 -26.05 26.87 -27.17
N LEU A 13 -25.19 26.66 -28.15
CA LEU A 13 -24.93 25.36 -28.74
C LEU A 13 -24.20 24.49 -27.67
N GLY A 14 -24.97 23.67 -26.99
CA GLY A 14 -24.43 22.66 -26.10
C GLY A 14 -23.66 21.60 -26.88
N SER A 15 -22.33 21.68 -26.87
CA SER A 15 -21.48 20.58 -27.28
C SER A 15 -21.61 19.49 -26.21
N THR A 16 -22.37 18.42 -26.51
CA THR A 16 -22.37 17.21 -25.74
C THR A 16 -21.03 16.50 -25.96
N SER A 17 -20.06 16.79 -25.11
CA SER A 17 -18.91 15.93 -24.93
C SER A 17 -19.42 14.63 -24.30
N LEU A 18 -19.40 13.54 -25.05
CA LEU A 18 -19.52 12.18 -24.52
C LEU A 18 -18.29 11.94 -23.62
N SER A 19 -18.37 12.35 -22.38
CA SER A 19 -17.47 11.84 -21.37
C SER A 19 -17.93 10.44 -21.03
N TYR A 20 -17.15 9.42 -21.39
CA TYR A 20 -17.26 8.10 -20.80
C TYR A 20 -16.92 8.24 -19.31
N GLY A 21 -17.89 8.61 -18.51
CA GLY A 21 -17.77 8.85 -17.07
C GLY A 21 -18.82 8.04 -16.32
N PHE A 22 -18.48 7.64 -15.11
CA PHE A 22 -19.45 7.07 -14.19
C PHE A 22 -20.52 8.12 -13.88
N ASP A 23 -21.79 7.83 -14.23
CA ASP A 23 -22.90 8.76 -14.05
C ASP A 23 -23.52 8.68 -12.64
N GLN A 24 -23.22 7.62 -11.90
CA GLN A 24 -23.74 7.35 -10.57
C GLN A 24 -22.59 7.25 -9.55
N GLU A 25 -22.70 7.95 -8.44
CA GLU A 25 -21.78 7.83 -7.32
C GLU A 25 -22.59 7.68 -6.01
N GLU A 26 -22.20 6.72 -5.18
CA GLU A 26 -22.76 6.52 -3.84
C GLU A 26 -21.64 6.33 -2.83
N LYS A 27 -21.80 6.93 -1.65
CA LYS A 27 -20.85 6.84 -0.55
C LYS A 27 -21.51 6.32 0.70
N GLU A 28 -20.80 5.44 1.39
CA GLU A 28 -21.18 4.87 2.66
C GLU A 28 -20.01 4.94 3.64
N THR A 29 -20.25 5.41 4.85
CA THR A 29 -19.25 5.39 5.93
C THR A 29 -19.55 4.27 6.91
N ILE A 30 -18.64 3.32 7.03
CA ILE A 30 -18.73 2.18 7.95
C ILE A 30 -17.82 2.47 9.15
N ARG A 31 -18.39 2.48 10.36
CA ARG A 31 -17.65 2.66 11.62
C ARG A 31 -17.84 1.44 12.49
N ARG A 32 -16.75 0.81 12.93
CA ARG A 32 -16.76 -0.35 13.82
C ARG A 32 -15.58 -0.32 14.78
N ASN A 33 -15.81 -0.83 15.99
CA ASN A 33 -14.73 -1.08 16.94
C ASN A 33 -14.62 -2.59 17.17
N PHE A 34 -13.38 -3.03 17.38
CA PHE A 34 -13.07 -4.43 17.64
C PHE A 34 -12.14 -4.54 18.86
N PRO A 35 -12.21 -5.63 19.61
CA PRO A 35 -11.21 -5.92 20.63
C PRO A 35 -9.80 -5.94 20.03
N ALA A 36 -8.80 -5.53 20.80
CA ALA A 36 -7.41 -5.62 20.37
C ALA A 36 -7.02 -7.08 20.08
N THR A 37 -6.28 -7.26 19.01
CA THR A 37 -5.65 -8.53 18.63
C THR A 37 -4.14 -8.35 18.57
N VAL A 38 -3.39 -9.42 18.34
CA VAL A 38 -1.92 -9.33 18.17
C VAL A 38 -1.58 -8.80 16.78
N ARG A 39 -2.40 -9.14 15.77
CA ARG A 39 -2.17 -8.82 14.36
C ARG A 39 -3.42 -8.25 13.70
N LEU A 40 -3.23 -7.22 12.91
CA LEU A 40 -4.20 -6.68 11.97
C LEU A 40 -3.77 -7.06 10.55
N GLU A 41 -4.71 -7.57 9.77
CA GLU A 41 -4.54 -7.80 8.33
C GLU A 41 -5.59 -6.97 7.57
N VAL A 42 -5.13 -6.24 6.53
CA VAL A 42 -6.01 -5.52 5.60
C VAL A 42 -5.62 -5.90 4.19
N ASP A 43 -6.54 -6.49 3.46
CA ASP A 43 -6.35 -6.82 2.05
C ASP A 43 -7.41 -6.09 1.21
N ASP A 44 -6.99 -4.95 0.68
CA ASP A 44 -7.78 -4.09 -0.17
C ASP A 44 -7.32 -4.18 -1.64
N VAL A 45 -8.13 -3.65 -2.57
CA VAL A 45 -7.78 -3.57 -3.99
C VAL A 45 -7.76 -2.13 -4.46
N HIS A 46 -8.75 -1.33 -4.04
CA HIS A 46 -8.88 0.06 -4.45
C HIS A 46 -9.14 0.94 -3.24
N GLY A 47 -8.26 1.89 -3.01
CA GLY A 47 -8.34 2.83 -1.92
C GLY A 47 -7.04 2.89 -1.12
N PHE A 48 -7.02 3.77 -0.13
CA PHE A 48 -5.89 3.89 0.78
C PHE A 48 -6.10 3.08 2.07
N VAL A 49 -5.00 2.75 2.72
CA VAL A 49 -5.01 2.11 4.03
C VAL A 49 -4.12 2.92 4.96
N HIS A 50 -4.72 3.67 5.86
CA HIS A 50 -4.02 4.46 6.88
C HIS A 50 -4.20 3.82 8.25
N VAL A 51 -3.10 3.48 8.90
CA VAL A 51 -3.07 2.86 10.23
C VAL A 51 -2.25 3.72 11.17
N THR A 52 -2.87 4.12 12.29
CA THR A 52 -2.22 4.92 13.33
C THR A 52 -2.25 4.19 14.66
N GLY A 53 -1.07 3.99 15.25
CA GLY A 53 -0.92 3.47 16.60
C GLY A 53 -1.39 4.47 17.65
N TYR A 54 -2.10 4.01 18.67
CA TYR A 54 -2.55 4.85 19.78
C TYR A 54 -2.51 4.08 21.12
N SER A 55 -2.64 4.79 22.23
CA SER A 55 -2.58 4.21 23.59
C SER A 55 -3.86 3.54 24.07
N GLY A 56 -4.77 3.18 23.16
CA GLY A 56 -6.03 2.50 23.50
C GLY A 56 -5.91 0.98 23.49
N THR A 57 -7.05 0.32 23.76
CA THR A 57 -7.17 -1.14 23.89
C THR A 57 -8.10 -1.76 22.85
N GLU A 58 -8.55 -0.97 21.87
CA GLU A 58 -9.46 -1.41 20.82
C GLU A 58 -8.91 -1.04 19.46
N ILE A 59 -9.36 -1.75 18.43
CA ILE A 59 -9.16 -1.37 17.04
C ILE A 59 -10.38 -0.54 16.62
N GLN A 60 -10.15 0.70 16.18
CA GLN A 60 -11.18 1.59 15.68
C GLN A 60 -11.05 1.65 14.16
N MET A 61 -12.10 1.25 13.45
CA MET A 61 -12.15 1.27 11.99
C MET A 61 -13.18 2.30 11.50
N VAL A 62 -12.73 3.16 10.60
CA VAL A 62 -13.59 3.94 9.72
C VAL A 62 -13.23 3.55 8.30
N ALA A 63 -14.19 3.00 7.56
CA ALA A 63 -14.04 2.70 6.14
C ALA A 63 -15.04 3.54 5.35
N GLU A 64 -14.56 4.32 4.39
CA GLU A 64 -15.40 5.02 3.42
C GLU A 64 -15.48 4.16 2.16
N LYS A 65 -16.68 3.64 1.88
CA LYS A 65 -16.98 2.90 0.65
C LYS A 65 -17.55 3.86 -0.38
N THR A 66 -16.86 4.04 -1.50
CA THR A 66 -17.32 4.81 -2.65
C THR A 66 -17.60 3.88 -3.82
N ILE A 67 -18.82 3.89 -4.33
CA ILE A 67 -19.22 3.16 -5.54
C ILE A 67 -19.40 4.17 -6.65
N ARG A 68 -18.73 3.96 -7.78
CA ARG A 68 -18.95 4.69 -9.04
C ARG A 68 -19.42 3.72 -10.11
N ALA A 69 -20.51 4.03 -10.81
CA ALA A 69 -21.12 3.14 -11.78
C ALA A 69 -21.66 3.90 -13.01
N GLU A 70 -21.68 3.22 -14.14
CA GLU A 70 -22.19 3.73 -15.43
C GLU A 70 -23.72 3.84 -15.46
N SER A 71 -24.41 3.08 -14.58
CA SER A 71 -25.87 3.10 -14.48
C SER A 71 -26.33 2.67 -13.08
N GLN A 72 -27.61 2.90 -12.77
CA GLN A 72 -28.22 2.43 -11.52
C GLN A 72 -28.15 0.89 -11.39
N GLU A 73 -28.35 0.15 -12.48
CA GLU A 73 -28.24 -1.31 -12.48
C GLU A 73 -26.82 -1.78 -12.09
N ARG A 74 -25.79 -1.10 -12.61
CA ARG A 74 -24.39 -1.37 -12.29
C ARG A 74 -24.04 -0.98 -10.85
N LEU A 75 -24.63 0.08 -10.34
CA LEU A 75 -24.49 0.49 -8.93
C LEU A 75 -25.07 -0.59 -8.00
N ASP A 76 -26.27 -1.11 -8.33
CA ASP A 76 -26.90 -2.17 -7.55
C ASP A 76 -26.14 -3.51 -7.66
N ALA A 77 -25.54 -3.79 -8.81
CA ALA A 77 -24.63 -4.93 -8.97
C ALA A 77 -23.40 -4.80 -8.07
N ALA A 78 -22.73 -3.64 -8.07
CA ALA A 78 -21.57 -3.36 -7.23
C ALA A 78 -21.85 -3.57 -5.73
N LYS A 79 -23.04 -3.15 -5.26
CA LYS A 79 -23.47 -3.36 -3.86
C LYS A 79 -23.64 -4.84 -3.49
N ARG A 80 -24.05 -5.66 -4.42
CA ARG A 80 -24.24 -7.10 -4.19
C ARG A 80 -22.93 -7.88 -4.27
N GLU A 81 -22.06 -7.49 -5.20
CA GLU A 81 -20.89 -8.26 -5.59
C GLU A 81 -19.64 -7.89 -4.78
N VAL A 82 -19.53 -6.61 -4.33
CA VAL A 82 -18.33 -6.16 -3.59
C VAL A 82 -18.65 -5.92 -2.14
N LYS A 83 -17.96 -6.68 -1.26
CA LYS A 83 -18.21 -6.71 0.17
C LYS A 83 -16.91 -6.51 0.97
N LEU A 84 -17.05 -5.94 2.15
CA LEU A 84 -16.01 -5.93 3.16
C LEU A 84 -16.28 -7.08 4.14
N ASP A 85 -15.51 -8.15 4.00
CA ASP A 85 -15.52 -9.26 4.95
C ASP A 85 -14.63 -8.92 6.15
N THR A 86 -15.13 -9.23 7.31
CA THR A 86 -14.43 -9.02 8.58
C THR A 86 -14.39 -10.33 9.32
N THR A 87 -13.20 -10.89 9.51
CA THR A 87 -13.01 -12.17 10.20
C THR A 87 -12.00 -12.02 11.33
N GLN A 88 -12.24 -12.73 12.42
CA GLN A 88 -11.27 -12.87 13.50
C GLN A 88 -10.96 -14.34 13.68
N SER A 89 -9.68 -14.69 13.55
CA SER A 89 -9.18 -16.04 13.73
C SER A 89 -8.00 -16.02 14.70
N GLY A 90 -8.19 -16.58 15.89
CA GLY A 90 -7.21 -16.50 16.97
C GLY A 90 -6.88 -15.05 17.31
N ASP A 91 -5.60 -14.71 17.22
CA ASP A 91 -5.06 -13.37 17.53
C ASP A 91 -4.97 -12.44 16.32
N THR A 92 -5.62 -12.78 15.21
CA THR A 92 -5.61 -11.98 13.97
C THR A 92 -7.01 -11.49 13.63
N LEU A 93 -7.12 -10.17 13.38
CA LEU A 93 -8.31 -9.55 12.80
C LEU A 93 -8.01 -9.21 11.35
N THR A 94 -8.85 -9.69 10.43
CA THR A 94 -8.67 -9.50 8.98
C THR A 94 -9.83 -8.69 8.41
N PHE A 95 -9.52 -7.65 7.65
CA PHE A 95 -10.41 -6.92 6.76
C PHE A 95 -10.07 -7.29 5.32
N TYR A 96 -11.01 -7.91 4.62
CA TYR A 96 -10.82 -8.41 3.25
C TYR A 96 -11.90 -7.83 2.34
N VAL A 97 -11.48 -7.10 1.31
CA VAL A 97 -12.41 -6.60 0.29
C VAL A 97 -12.58 -7.67 -0.76
N ASP A 98 -13.72 -8.36 -0.73
CA ASP A 98 -14.08 -9.39 -1.71
C ASP A 98 -14.86 -8.80 -2.89
N GLY A 99 -14.72 -9.45 -4.05
CA GLY A 99 -15.44 -9.04 -5.26
C GLY A 99 -15.01 -9.82 -6.50
N PRO A 100 -15.67 -9.61 -7.63
CA PRO A 100 -15.41 -10.35 -8.88
C PRO A 100 -14.03 -10.09 -9.51
N PHE A 101 -13.31 -9.10 -9.01
CA PHE A 101 -11.92 -8.82 -9.37
C PHE A 101 -10.92 -9.76 -8.66
N ARG A 102 -11.36 -10.54 -7.68
CA ARG A 102 -10.51 -11.53 -7.00
C ARG A 102 -10.44 -12.82 -7.82
N CYS A 103 -9.27 -13.40 -7.93
CA CYS A 103 -9.08 -14.71 -8.49
C CYS A 103 -8.44 -15.65 -7.47
N HIS A 104 -8.88 -16.89 -7.48
CA HIS A 104 -8.21 -17.97 -6.80
C HIS A 104 -7.26 -18.62 -7.81
N CYS A 105 -5.95 -18.40 -7.66
CA CYS A 105 -4.97 -19.12 -8.45
C CYS A 105 -4.83 -20.54 -7.90
N ASP A 106 -4.61 -21.54 -8.77
CA ASP A 106 -4.48 -22.96 -8.39
C ASP A 106 -3.34 -23.25 -7.40
N ASP A 107 -2.41 -22.30 -7.23
CA ASP A 107 -1.29 -22.37 -6.29
C ASP A 107 -1.62 -21.81 -4.88
N GLY A 108 -2.89 -21.50 -4.61
CA GLY A 108 -3.36 -20.95 -3.33
C GLY A 108 -3.05 -19.47 -3.14
N ARG A 109 -2.57 -18.77 -4.16
CA ARG A 109 -2.38 -17.32 -4.12
C ARG A 109 -3.65 -16.61 -4.54
N PHE A 110 -3.96 -15.55 -3.82
CA PHE A 110 -5.00 -14.60 -4.24
C PHE A 110 -4.39 -13.61 -5.25
N GLY A 111 -5.03 -13.46 -6.38
CA GLY A 111 -4.67 -12.50 -7.41
C GLY A 111 -5.80 -11.52 -7.69
N VAL A 112 -5.50 -10.48 -8.46
CA VAL A 112 -6.49 -9.53 -8.95
C VAL A 112 -6.49 -9.60 -10.48
N HIS A 113 -7.65 -9.92 -11.06
CA HIS A 113 -7.86 -9.87 -12.50
C HIS A 113 -8.57 -8.57 -12.89
N GLU A 114 -7.93 -7.76 -13.70
CA GLU A 114 -8.50 -6.52 -14.24
C GLU A 114 -9.18 -6.73 -15.61
N HIS A 115 -9.61 -7.96 -15.94
CA HIS A 115 -10.06 -8.29 -17.30
C HIS A 115 -11.54 -8.11 -17.57
N SER A 116 -12.34 -7.70 -16.62
CA SER A 116 -13.73 -7.32 -16.86
C SER A 116 -13.95 -5.85 -16.49
N HIS A 117 -14.50 -5.09 -17.42
CA HIS A 117 -15.07 -3.78 -17.09
C HIS A 117 -16.51 -4.05 -16.63
N PRO A 118 -16.74 -4.21 -15.32
CA PRO A 118 -18.08 -4.52 -14.82
C PRO A 118 -19.04 -3.32 -14.94
N GLY A 119 -18.57 -2.18 -15.48
CA GLY A 119 -19.30 -0.93 -15.55
C GLY A 119 -19.44 -0.24 -14.18
N TYR A 120 -18.64 -0.65 -13.19
CA TYR A 120 -18.55 0.00 -11.90
C TYR A 120 -17.14 -0.11 -11.30
N ARG A 121 -16.86 0.76 -10.33
CA ARG A 121 -15.67 0.69 -9.45
C ARG A 121 -16.12 0.88 -8.01
N VAL A 122 -15.57 0.07 -7.11
CA VAL A 122 -15.74 0.21 -5.66
C VAL A 122 -14.40 0.50 -5.04
N ILE A 123 -14.37 1.52 -4.18
CA ILE A 123 -13.18 2.00 -3.48
C ILE A 123 -13.48 1.89 -1.98
N TYR A 124 -12.55 1.34 -1.22
CA TYR A 124 -12.58 1.34 0.23
C TYR A 124 -11.39 2.13 0.77
N ASP A 125 -11.66 3.24 1.40
CA ASP A 125 -10.66 4.07 2.07
C ASP A 125 -10.68 3.77 3.57
N PHE A 126 -9.59 3.18 4.09
CA PHE A 126 -9.50 2.73 5.48
C PHE A 126 -8.70 3.71 6.35
N GLU A 127 -9.33 4.22 7.40
CA GLU A 127 -8.72 4.92 8.52
C GLU A 127 -8.81 4.05 9.78
N LEU A 128 -7.68 3.56 10.26
CA LEU A 128 -7.60 2.61 11.35
C LEU A 128 -6.76 3.17 12.51
N LYS A 129 -7.30 3.09 13.72
CA LYS A 129 -6.53 3.31 14.94
C LYS A 129 -6.35 1.98 15.66
N VAL A 130 -5.11 1.64 15.98
CA VAL A 130 -4.76 0.36 16.59
C VAL A 130 -3.90 0.57 17.85
N PRO A 131 -3.97 -0.33 18.84
CA PRO A 131 -3.00 -0.32 19.94
C PRO A 131 -1.57 -0.35 19.42
N THR A 132 -0.68 0.49 19.97
CA THR A 132 0.70 0.67 19.47
C THR A 132 1.52 -0.61 19.32
N GLY A 133 1.24 -1.63 20.12
CA GLY A 133 1.97 -2.92 20.11
C GLY A 133 1.55 -3.89 19.02
N MET A 134 0.50 -3.59 18.25
CA MET A 134 -0.01 -4.50 17.22
C MET A 134 0.93 -4.60 16.03
N SER A 135 1.03 -5.82 15.49
CA SER A 135 1.64 -6.07 14.18
C SER A 135 0.63 -5.80 13.06
N ALA A 136 1.11 -5.35 11.89
CA ALA A 136 0.26 -4.98 10.77
C ALA A 136 0.71 -5.67 9.47
N GLU A 137 -0.23 -6.31 8.78
CA GLU A 137 -0.07 -6.77 7.40
C GLU A 137 -1.08 -6.03 6.53
N LEU A 138 -0.58 -5.16 5.64
CA LEU A 138 -1.43 -4.28 4.85
C LEU A 138 -1.12 -4.45 3.37
N SER A 139 -2.14 -4.69 2.57
CA SER A 139 -2.01 -4.78 1.13
C SER A 139 -3.07 -3.98 0.40
N THR A 140 -2.67 -3.34 -0.71
CA THR A 140 -3.58 -2.74 -1.70
C THR A 140 -2.95 -2.82 -3.10
N VAL A 141 -3.76 -2.68 -4.13
CA VAL A 141 -3.28 -2.83 -5.51
C VAL A 141 -3.37 -1.52 -6.27
N ASN A 142 -4.54 -0.90 -6.28
CA ASN A 142 -4.82 0.26 -7.11
C ASN A 142 -5.31 1.46 -6.30
N GLY A 143 -4.68 2.59 -6.49
CA GLY A 143 -5.23 3.89 -6.15
C GLY A 143 -4.69 4.53 -4.89
N GLY A 144 -4.66 3.86 -3.78
CA GLY A 144 -4.33 4.50 -2.51
C GLY A 144 -2.92 4.22 -1.98
N LYS A 145 -2.44 5.14 -1.18
CA LYS A 145 -1.20 4.99 -0.42
C LYS A 145 -1.44 4.11 0.82
N ILE A 146 -0.44 3.34 1.22
CA ILE A 146 -0.41 2.73 2.55
C ILE A 146 0.38 3.64 3.47
N GLU A 147 -0.21 4.00 4.61
CA GLU A 147 0.45 4.73 5.69
C GLU A 147 0.37 3.93 6.98
N LEU A 148 1.51 3.73 7.63
CA LEU A 148 1.60 3.13 8.96
C LEU A 148 2.37 4.07 9.89
N ARG A 149 1.75 4.52 10.97
CA ARG A 149 2.37 5.47 11.89
C ARG A 149 2.24 5.04 13.34
N GLY A 150 3.30 5.27 14.13
CA GLY A 150 3.27 5.19 15.58
C GLY A 150 3.08 3.79 16.16
N THR A 151 3.50 2.73 15.45
CA THR A 151 3.41 1.35 15.93
C THR A 151 4.78 0.80 16.34
N THR A 152 4.76 -0.15 17.28
CA THR A 152 5.95 -0.86 17.76
C THR A 152 5.97 -2.34 17.38
N GLY A 153 4.87 -2.87 16.85
CA GLY A 153 4.78 -4.21 16.30
C GLY A 153 5.49 -4.35 14.96
N ASP A 154 5.73 -5.58 14.54
CA ASP A 154 6.32 -5.88 13.23
C ASP A 154 5.31 -5.61 12.10
N PHE A 155 5.79 -5.34 10.87
CA PHE A 155 4.92 -5.00 9.76
C PHE A 155 5.33 -5.66 8.43
N ASP A 156 4.35 -6.04 7.62
CA ASP A 156 4.50 -6.45 6.20
C ASP A 156 3.54 -5.64 5.34
N LEU A 157 4.10 -4.77 4.49
CA LEU A 157 3.32 -3.81 3.71
C LEU A 157 3.57 -4.01 2.22
N SER A 158 2.50 -4.15 1.46
CA SER A 158 2.56 -4.43 0.03
C SER A 158 1.61 -3.53 -0.76
N ASN A 159 2.14 -2.85 -1.77
CA ASN A 159 1.35 -2.08 -2.72
C ASN A 159 1.77 -2.41 -4.15
N VAL A 160 0.93 -2.15 -5.14
CA VAL A 160 1.33 -2.29 -6.54
C VAL A 160 1.48 -0.93 -7.20
N ASN A 161 0.47 -0.08 -7.13
CA ASN A 161 0.42 1.16 -7.91
C ASN A 161 0.39 2.44 -7.06
N SER A 162 1.04 2.43 -5.89
CA SER A 162 1.22 3.64 -5.09
C SER A 162 2.37 3.51 -4.10
N SER A 163 2.67 4.61 -3.42
CA SER A 163 3.72 4.70 -2.41
C SER A 163 3.31 4.09 -1.08
N ILE A 164 4.31 3.70 -0.28
CA ILE A 164 4.15 3.26 1.10
C ILE A 164 4.96 4.19 2.00
N GLU A 165 4.33 4.74 3.02
CA GLU A 165 4.95 5.56 4.05
C GLU A 165 4.79 4.91 5.42
N VAL A 166 5.91 4.77 6.11
CA VAL A 166 5.99 4.20 7.46
C VAL A 166 6.70 5.21 8.34
N GLU A 167 6.05 5.69 9.37
CA GLU A 167 6.60 6.74 10.22
C GLU A 167 6.44 6.41 11.71
N GLU A 168 7.45 6.82 12.50
CA GLU A 168 7.45 6.67 13.96
C GLU A 168 7.29 5.21 14.44
N VAL A 169 7.85 4.25 13.70
CA VAL A 169 7.80 2.83 14.04
C VAL A 169 9.05 2.36 14.75
N SER A 170 8.93 1.25 15.50
CA SER A 170 10.06 0.61 16.19
C SER A 170 10.17 -0.89 15.93
N GLY A 171 9.13 -1.49 15.33
CA GLY A 171 9.14 -2.87 14.87
C GLY A 171 10.02 -3.08 13.65
N ALA A 172 10.27 -4.33 13.31
CA ALA A 172 10.94 -4.70 12.07
C ALA A 172 9.91 -5.03 10.99
N GLY A 173 10.27 -4.88 9.73
CA GLY A 173 9.30 -5.18 8.70
C GLY A 173 9.82 -5.31 7.29
N LYS A 174 8.87 -5.69 6.46
CA LYS A 174 9.02 -5.79 5.02
C LYS A 174 8.08 -4.79 4.36
N VAL A 175 8.62 -4.00 3.43
CA VAL A 175 7.85 -3.04 2.65
C VAL A 175 8.17 -3.23 1.18
N GLN A 176 7.15 -3.41 0.37
CA GLN A 176 7.34 -3.61 -1.05
C GLN A 176 6.26 -2.91 -1.88
N THR A 177 6.67 -2.28 -2.98
CA THR A 177 5.76 -1.75 -3.99
C THR A 177 6.30 -2.02 -5.39
N VAL A 178 5.46 -1.88 -6.40
CA VAL A 178 5.92 -1.98 -7.80
C VAL A 178 6.09 -0.59 -8.39
N ASN A 179 5.05 0.23 -8.37
CA ASN A 179 5.04 1.56 -8.95
C ASN A 179 4.80 2.60 -7.86
N GLY A 180 5.87 2.95 -7.12
CA GLY A 180 5.79 3.92 -6.04
C GLY A 180 7.07 4.01 -5.23
N GLY A 181 7.15 5.03 -4.39
CA GLY A 181 8.22 5.20 -3.42
C GLY A 181 7.97 4.43 -2.13
N VAL A 182 9.04 4.09 -1.44
CA VAL A 182 9.02 3.55 -0.08
C VAL A 182 9.73 4.54 0.83
N LYS A 183 9.04 5.05 1.83
CA LYS A 183 9.63 5.90 2.88
C LYS A 183 9.41 5.25 4.23
N VAL A 184 10.49 5.05 4.99
CA VAL A 184 10.42 4.46 6.33
C VAL A 184 11.23 5.32 7.31
N VAL A 185 10.59 5.78 8.37
CA VAL A 185 11.20 6.58 9.45
C VAL A 185 11.04 5.85 10.77
N PHE A 186 12.14 5.39 11.33
CA PHE A 186 12.14 4.65 12.58
C PHE A 186 12.21 5.61 13.81
N ALA A 187 11.31 5.41 14.76
CA ALA A 187 11.38 6.01 16.09
C ALA A 187 12.43 5.33 16.99
N GLY A 188 12.68 4.06 16.78
CA GLY A 188 13.72 3.25 17.41
C GLY A 188 14.31 2.27 16.41
N ASN A 189 15.63 2.00 16.45
CA ASN A 189 16.25 1.07 15.51
C ASN A 189 15.67 -0.35 15.68
N PRO A 190 15.30 -1.02 14.56
CA PRO A 190 14.74 -2.35 14.59
C PRO A 190 15.73 -3.37 15.14
N ARG A 191 15.23 -4.38 15.84
CA ARG A 191 16.04 -5.47 16.42
C ARG A 191 16.13 -6.70 15.54
N LYS A 192 15.38 -6.73 14.44
CA LYS A 192 15.33 -7.80 13.46
C LYS A 192 15.60 -7.23 12.06
N ASN A 193 15.81 -8.11 11.10
CA ASN A 193 16.04 -7.71 9.71
C ASN A 193 14.84 -7.02 9.12
N CYS A 194 15.10 -5.96 8.35
CA CYS A 194 14.12 -5.25 7.53
C CYS A 194 14.42 -5.44 6.06
N THR A 195 13.39 -5.39 5.22
CA THR A 195 13.53 -5.49 3.77
C THR A 195 12.64 -4.45 3.09
N PHE A 196 13.25 -3.61 2.26
CA PHE A 196 12.54 -2.60 1.50
C PHE A 196 12.77 -2.81 0.01
N LYS A 197 11.71 -2.82 -0.80
CA LYS A 197 11.77 -3.09 -2.24
C LYS A 197 10.83 -2.17 -3.00
N THR A 198 11.30 -1.69 -4.14
CA THR A 198 10.46 -1.10 -5.18
C THR A 198 11.00 -1.51 -6.56
N VAL A 199 10.14 -1.53 -7.56
CA VAL A 199 10.54 -1.75 -8.95
C VAL A 199 10.75 -0.40 -9.64
N ASN A 200 9.76 0.46 -9.57
CA ASN A 200 9.75 1.79 -10.19
C ASN A 200 9.54 2.86 -9.12
N GLY A 201 10.62 3.28 -8.47
CA GLY A 201 10.57 4.30 -7.43
C GLY A 201 11.86 4.38 -6.62
N GLY A 202 11.86 5.27 -5.63
CA GLY A 202 12.95 5.45 -4.67
C GLY A 202 12.65 4.77 -3.34
N ILE A 203 13.69 4.45 -2.58
CA ILE A 203 13.60 3.98 -1.21
C ILE A 203 14.34 4.97 -0.32
N GLU A 204 13.67 5.48 0.69
CA GLU A 204 14.23 6.30 1.74
C GLU A 204 14.00 5.61 3.08
N ALA A 205 15.06 5.36 3.84
CA ALA A 205 14.97 4.74 5.15
C ALA A 205 15.80 5.53 6.16
N SER A 206 15.14 6.09 7.17
CA SER A 206 15.73 6.91 8.23
C SER A 206 15.78 6.14 9.55
N PHE A 207 16.96 6.01 10.10
CA PHE A 207 17.21 5.31 11.35
C PHE A 207 17.77 6.27 12.43
N ARG A 208 17.77 5.80 13.66
CA ARG A 208 18.45 6.55 14.74
C ARG A 208 19.97 6.50 14.60
N PRO A 209 20.70 7.52 15.05
CA PRO A 209 22.16 7.64 14.88
C PRO A 209 22.98 6.46 15.43
N ASN A 210 22.43 5.74 16.42
CA ASN A 210 23.07 4.55 17.01
C ASN A 210 22.75 3.25 16.28
N LEU A 211 22.44 3.30 14.98
CA LEU A 211 22.24 2.12 14.15
C LEU A 211 23.51 1.26 14.13
N SER A 212 23.32 -0.06 14.24
CA SER A 212 24.39 -1.05 14.08
C SER A 212 23.83 -2.19 13.23
N ALA A 213 24.23 -2.25 11.95
CA ALA A 213 23.65 -3.15 10.97
C ALA A 213 24.58 -3.39 9.77
N ASP A 214 24.45 -4.57 9.17
CA ASP A 214 24.95 -4.84 7.83
C ASP A 214 23.84 -4.51 6.82
N VAL A 215 24.16 -3.63 5.87
CA VAL A 215 23.21 -3.14 4.86
C VAL A 215 23.57 -3.73 3.51
N HIS A 216 22.61 -4.38 2.88
CA HIS A 216 22.74 -4.94 1.54
C HIS A 216 21.86 -4.16 0.58
N LEU A 217 22.46 -3.55 -0.43
CA LEU A 217 21.78 -2.78 -1.45
C LEU A 217 21.87 -3.49 -2.80
N LYS A 218 20.76 -3.47 -3.53
CA LYS A 218 20.69 -3.91 -4.90
C LYS A 218 19.88 -2.92 -5.72
N THR A 219 20.50 -2.33 -6.74
CA THR A 219 19.81 -1.43 -7.67
C THR A 219 20.07 -1.86 -9.10
N PHE A 220 19.09 -1.63 -9.98
CA PHE A 220 19.23 -1.84 -11.42
C PHE A 220 19.76 -0.58 -12.08
N ASN A 221 19.11 0.56 -11.79
CA ASN A 221 19.48 1.89 -12.28
C ASN A 221 19.34 2.85 -11.12
N GLY A 222 20.39 3.61 -10.81
CA GLY A 222 20.37 4.60 -9.76
C GLY A 222 21.58 4.53 -8.85
N SER A 223 21.63 5.44 -7.90
CA SER A 223 22.69 5.58 -6.91
C SER A 223 22.15 5.38 -5.51
N ALA A 224 22.98 4.93 -4.60
CA ALA A 224 22.67 4.84 -3.19
C ALA A 224 23.51 5.85 -2.41
N TYR A 225 22.90 6.51 -1.45
CA TYR A 225 23.51 7.50 -0.57
C TYR A 225 23.27 7.12 0.87
N THR A 226 24.18 7.47 1.75
CA THR A 226 24.02 7.29 3.19
C THR A 226 24.73 8.43 3.94
N ASP A 227 24.11 8.87 5.05
CA ASP A 227 24.69 9.84 5.97
C ASP A 227 25.48 9.17 7.13
N PHE A 228 25.45 7.81 7.17
CA PHE A 228 26.19 7.06 8.18
C PHE A 228 27.64 6.81 7.74
N ASP A 229 28.54 6.87 8.72
CA ASP A 229 29.89 6.32 8.54
C ASP A 229 29.78 4.80 8.29
N ALA A 230 30.20 4.38 7.12
CA ALA A 230 30.00 3.01 6.68
C ALA A 230 31.30 2.39 6.17
N THR A 231 31.53 1.13 6.54
CA THR A 231 32.67 0.33 6.03
C THR A 231 32.18 -0.65 4.97
N ALA A 232 32.80 -0.61 3.78
CA ALA A 232 32.45 -1.53 2.71
C ALA A 232 32.70 -2.99 3.12
N LEU A 233 31.73 -3.85 2.81
CA LEU A 233 31.83 -5.29 2.99
C LEU A 233 32.14 -5.95 1.64
N PRO A 234 32.92 -7.05 1.62
CA PRO A 234 33.16 -7.81 0.40
C PRO A 234 31.86 -8.43 -0.11
N VAL A 235 31.55 -8.18 -1.36
CA VAL A 235 30.41 -8.80 -2.05
C VAL A 235 30.93 -9.99 -2.84
N THR A 236 30.50 -11.19 -2.45
CA THR A 236 30.93 -12.41 -3.15
C THR A 236 30.12 -12.55 -4.45
N ALA A 237 30.81 -12.59 -5.59
CA ALA A 237 30.19 -12.95 -6.86
C ALA A 237 29.76 -14.43 -6.80
N SER A 238 28.49 -14.72 -7.02
CA SER A 238 28.04 -16.10 -7.15
C SER A 238 28.44 -16.64 -8.54
N ALA A 239 29.24 -17.68 -8.56
CA ALA A 239 29.51 -18.46 -9.77
C ALA A 239 28.57 -19.68 -9.79
N GLU A 240 27.72 -19.77 -10.81
CA GLU A 240 26.88 -20.94 -11.06
C GLU A 240 27.49 -21.75 -12.20
N ARG A 241 27.64 -23.07 -12.02
CA ARG A 241 28.08 -23.96 -13.10
C ARG A 241 26.85 -24.53 -13.80
N ARG A 242 26.65 -24.14 -15.05
CA ARG A 242 25.56 -24.66 -15.88
C ARG A 242 26.16 -25.16 -17.20
N ASP A 243 25.81 -26.38 -17.59
CA ASP A 243 26.28 -27.04 -18.84
C ASP A 243 27.80 -27.01 -19.05
N GLY A 244 28.57 -27.23 -17.95
CA GLY A 244 30.03 -27.24 -17.99
C GLY A 244 30.69 -25.87 -18.02
N LYS A 245 29.93 -24.77 -18.06
CA LYS A 245 30.43 -23.38 -18.10
C LYS A 245 30.20 -22.68 -16.76
N PHE A 246 31.19 -21.86 -16.34
CA PHE A 246 31.00 -20.96 -15.21
C PHE A 246 30.29 -19.70 -15.67
N ILE A 247 29.12 -19.42 -15.10
CA ILE A 247 28.37 -18.19 -15.32
C ILE A 247 28.66 -17.27 -14.14
N TYR A 248 29.44 -16.24 -14.35
CA TYR A 248 29.64 -15.16 -13.38
C TYR A 248 28.56 -14.13 -13.57
N ARG A 249 27.63 -14.05 -12.64
CA ARG A 249 26.67 -12.95 -12.62
C ARG A 249 27.28 -11.79 -11.86
N SER A 250 27.60 -10.72 -12.57
CA SER A 250 27.93 -9.44 -11.95
C SER A 250 26.71 -8.96 -11.17
N ASN A 251 26.73 -9.20 -9.86
CA ASN A 251 25.69 -8.71 -8.98
C ASN A 251 25.97 -7.20 -8.77
N ARG A 252 25.10 -6.32 -9.28
CA ARG A 252 25.11 -4.89 -8.94
C ARG A 252 24.61 -4.68 -7.50
N SER A 253 25.18 -5.42 -6.58
CA SER A 253 24.89 -5.32 -5.15
C SER A 253 26.07 -4.68 -4.45
N SER A 254 25.78 -3.83 -3.49
CA SER A 254 26.75 -3.25 -2.57
C SER A 254 26.38 -3.70 -1.17
N ALA A 255 27.37 -3.93 -0.33
CA ALA A 255 27.16 -4.21 1.07
C ALA A 255 28.10 -3.34 1.91
N PHE A 256 27.58 -2.84 3.01
CA PHE A 256 28.37 -2.03 3.94
C PHE A 256 27.88 -2.23 5.37
N ARG A 257 28.79 -1.99 6.30
CA ARG A 257 28.56 -2.10 7.73
C ARG A 257 28.47 -0.72 8.35
N ILE A 258 27.45 -0.50 9.17
CA ILE A 258 27.27 0.64 10.02
C ILE A 258 27.44 0.19 11.47
N GLY A 259 28.29 0.86 12.25
CA GLY A 259 28.55 0.51 13.64
C GLY A 259 29.19 -0.88 13.82
N ASN A 260 28.86 -1.56 14.91
CA ASN A 260 29.38 -2.90 15.25
C ASN A 260 28.22 -3.86 15.45
N PRO A 261 27.59 -4.39 14.37
CA PRO A 261 26.53 -5.38 14.50
C PRO A 261 27.09 -6.68 15.10
N ARG A 262 26.30 -7.26 16.04
CA ARG A 262 26.63 -8.52 16.70
C ARG A 262 26.10 -9.70 15.91
#